data_447e08983f1bc6bf58f76c961897f8af
#
_entry.id   447e08983f1bc6bf58f76c961897f8af
#
_cell.length_a   1.000
_cell.length_b   1.000
_cell.length_c   1.000
_cell.angle_alpha   90.00
_cell.angle_beta   90.00
_cell.angle_gamma   90.00
#
_symmetry.space_group_name_H-M   'P 1'
#
loop_
_entity.id
_entity.type
_entity.pdbx_description
1 polymer ?
#
loop_
_entity_poly.entity_id
_entity_poly.type
_entity_poly.pdbx_seq_one_letter_code
_entity_poly.pdbx_strand_id
1 'polypeptide(L)'
;MKVKFRYFFILSVVGYFFTTCKSNSQENTTTSSVSYFEKIDTGIQDGGITMVPIETPKGIFKVWTKRFGNNPTMKVLLLNGGPGATHEYFECLENFLPQENIEFIYYDQLACGNSDNQKDTSLYDLARYVEEVEQVRQALKLDKNNFYLLG
;
A
#
# COMPACT_ATOMS: atom_id res chain seq x y z
N MET A 1 31.46 -10.06 -90.88
CA MET A 1 31.87 -10.41 -89.48
C MET A 1 30.66 -10.11 -88.61
N LYS A 2 29.90 -11.17 -88.27
CA LYS A 2 28.65 -11.06 -87.48
C LYS A 2 28.92 -11.54 -86.07
N VAL A 3 28.87 -10.62 -85.12
CA VAL A 3 29.00 -10.92 -83.69
C VAL A 3 27.61 -11.27 -83.16
N LYS A 4 27.40 -12.49 -82.71
CA LYS A 4 26.17 -12.93 -82.10
C LYS A 4 26.24 -12.59 -80.59
N PHE A 5 25.39 -11.69 -80.16
CA PHE A 5 25.20 -11.41 -78.73
C PHE A 5 24.28 -12.49 -78.12
N ARG A 6 24.80 -13.31 -77.25
CA ARG A 6 24.02 -14.30 -76.44
C ARG A 6 23.58 -13.63 -75.18
N TYR A 7 22.30 -13.36 -75.09
CA TYR A 7 21.72 -12.94 -73.82
C TYR A 7 21.68 -14.10 -72.86
N PHE A 8 22.39 -13.95 -71.74
CA PHE A 8 22.37 -14.87 -70.63
C PHE A 8 21.28 -14.43 -69.67
N PHE A 9 20.15 -15.12 -69.68
CA PHE A 9 19.06 -14.86 -68.72
C PHE A 9 19.50 -15.49 -67.38
N ILE A 10 19.90 -14.63 -66.42
CA ILE A 10 20.08 -15.05 -65.04
C ILE A 10 18.72 -14.92 -64.37
N LEU A 11 18.12 -16.08 -64.15
CA LEU A 11 16.89 -16.17 -63.35
C LEU A 11 17.31 -16.03 -61.87
N SER A 12 17.17 -14.84 -61.35
CA SER A 12 17.34 -14.57 -59.92
C SER A 12 16.13 -15.10 -59.16
N VAL A 13 16.28 -16.30 -58.60
CA VAL A 13 15.29 -16.82 -57.65
C VAL A 13 15.52 -16.10 -56.32
N VAL A 14 14.70 -15.06 -56.07
CA VAL A 14 14.66 -14.42 -54.77
C VAL A 14 13.92 -15.36 -53.85
N GLY A 15 14.68 -16.17 -53.11
CA GLY A 15 14.15 -16.95 -51.99
C GLY A 15 13.78 -16.04 -50.87
N TYR A 16 12.48 -15.86 -50.64
CA TYR A 16 11.99 -15.24 -49.43
C TYR A 16 12.24 -16.22 -48.26
N PHE A 17 13.33 -16.00 -47.55
CA PHE A 17 13.47 -16.56 -46.23
C PHE A 17 12.51 -15.86 -45.30
N PHE A 18 11.35 -16.47 -45.09
CA PHE A 18 10.55 -16.18 -43.91
C PHE A 18 11.31 -16.69 -42.69
N THR A 19 12.14 -15.87 -42.10
CA THR A 19 12.57 -16.07 -40.73
C THR A 19 11.36 -15.94 -39.86
N THR A 20 10.71 -17.06 -39.55
CA THR A 20 9.81 -17.13 -38.41
C THR A 20 10.61 -16.77 -37.18
N CYS A 21 10.47 -15.52 -36.71
CA CYS A 21 10.80 -15.19 -35.35
C CYS A 21 9.95 -16.11 -34.47
N LYS A 22 10.55 -17.20 -33.96
CA LYS A 22 10.04 -17.83 -32.76
C LYS A 22 10.12 -16.76 -31.69
N SER A 23 9.00 -16.14 -31.38
CA SER A 23 8.84 -15.45 -30.12
C SER A 23 9.10 -16.52 -29.05
N ASN A 24 10.27 -16.51 -28.45
CA ASN A 24 10.42 -17.08 -27.14
C ASN A 24 9.34 -16.43 -26.31
N SER A 25 8.33 -17.19 -25.98
CA SER A 25 7.49 -16.91 -24.82
C SER A 25 8.48 -16.87 -23.67
N GLN A 26 8.95 -15.67 -23.33
CA GLN A 26 9.44 -15.47 -21.99
C GLN A 26 8.29 -15.97 -21.11
N GLU A 27 8.56 -17.05 -20.40
CA GLU A 27 7.83 -17.28 -19.18
C GLU A 27 7.81 -15.96 -18.47
N ASN A 28 6.65 -15.33 -18.51
CA ASN A 28 6.31 -14.30 -17.56
C ASN A 28 6.50 -14.99 -16.21
N THR A 29 7.67 -14.85 -15.64
CA THR A 29 7.78 -14.82 -14.21
C THR A 29 6.82 -13.73 -13.82
N THR A 30 5.61 -14.14 -13.52
CA THR A 30 4.62 -13.31 -12.88
C THR A 30 5.26 -13.01 -11.52
N THR A 31 6.13 -12.02 -11.50
CA THR A 31 6.28 -11.25 -10.29
C THR A 31 4.88 -10.79 -10.03
N SER A 32 4.18 -11.51 -9.15
CA SER A 32 2.90 -11.05 -8.66
C SER A 32 3.21 -9.69 -8.06
N SER A 33 3.01 -8.65 -8.83
CA SER A 33 2.82 -7.34 -8.25
C SER A 33 1.66 -7.56 -7.32
N VAL A 34 1.95 -7.75 -6.03
CA VAL A 34 0.92 -7.73 -5.00
C VAL A 34 0.19 -6.44 -5.27
N SER A 35 -1.04 -6.57 -5.75
CA SER A 35 -1.82 -5.39 -6.10
C SER A 35 -1.86 -4.55 -4.83
N TYR A 36 -1.45 -3.32 -4.91
CA TYR A 36 -1.54 -2.35 -3.81
C TYR A 36 -2.91 -2.36 -3.12
N PHE A 37 -3.93 -2.86 -3.82
CA PHE A 37 -5.29 -3.03 -3.37
C PHE A 37 -5.66 -4.48 -3.06
N GLU A 38 -4.74 -5.43 -3.15
CA GLU A 38 -5.04 -6.78 -2.74
C GLU A 38 -5.36 -6.81 -1.26
N LYS A 39 -6.47 -7.43 -0.98
CA LYS A 39 -7.03 -7.62 0.34
C LYS A 39 -5.97 -8.29 1.21
N ILE A 40 -5.38 -7.53 2.12
CA ILE A 40 -4.45 -8.08 3.09
C ILE A 40 -5.26 -9.00 3.99
N ASP A 41 -4.89 -10.27 3.99
CA ASP A 41 -5.59 -11.34 4.71
C ASP A 41 -5.36 -11.23 6.23
N THR A 42 -5.98 -10.28 6.86
CA THR A 42 -5.90 -10.06 8.31
C THR A 42 -7.23 -9.61 8.91
N GLY A 43 -8.34 -9.89 8.23
CA GLY A 43 -9.67 -9.46 8.67
C GLY A 43 -9.94 -7.96 8.47
N ILE A 44 -9.10 -7.27 7.71
CA ILE A 44 -9.27 -5.89 7.33
C ILE A 44 -10.19 -5.83 6.12
N GLN A 45 -11.23 -5.03 6.18
CA GLN A 45 -12.21 -4.86 5.13
C GLN A 45 -12.02 -3.52 4.40
N ASP A 46 -12.59 -3.44 3.19
CA ASP A 46 -12.72 -2.20 2.41
C ASP A 46 -11.45 -1.36 2.27
N GLY A 47 -10.42 -1.96 1.68
CA GLY A 47 -9.16 -1.28 1.43
C GLY A 47 -8.28 -1.09 2.67
N GLY A 48 -8.50 -1.89 3.71
CA GLY A 48 -7.70 -1.85 4.94
C GLY A 48 -8.19 -0.86 5.98
N ILE A 49 -9.38 -0.25 5.77
CA ILE A 49 -9.99 0.67 6.75
C ILE A 49 -10.63 -0.12 7.88
N THR A 50 -10.38 0.31 9.11
CA THR A 50 -11.01 -0.21 10.32
C THR A 50 -11.40 0.94 11.24
N MET A 51 -12.66 0.96 11.69
CA MET A 51 -13.12 1.87 12.74
C MET A 51 -12.92 1.16 14.08
N VAL A 52 -11.93 1.61 14.83
CA VAL A 52 -11.56 1.03 16.14
C VAL A 52 -12.39 1.70 17.23
N PRO A 53 -13.20 0.94 17.98
CA PRO A 53 -13.90 1.48 19.15
C PRO A 53 -12.89 1.78 20.26
N ILE A 54 -13.00 2.96 20.84
CA ILE A 54 -12.23 3.39 21.99
C ILE A 54 -13.17 3.77 23.13
N GLU A 55 -12.79 3.45 24.35
CA GLU A 55 -13.51 3.84 25.56
C GLU A 55 -12.96 5.17 26.07
N THR A 56 -13.88 6.06 26.46
CA THR A 56 -13.54 7.34 27.07
C THR A 56 -14.44 7.59 28.27
N PRO A 57 -14.13 8.54 29.16
CA PRO A 57 -15.02 8.95 30.25
C PRO A 57 -16.39 9.46 29.81
N LYS A 58 -16.56 9.74 28.51
CA LYS A 58 -17.81 10.26 27.93
C LYS A 58 -18.54 9.25 27.05
N GLY A 59 -18.05 8.01 27.01
CA GLY A 59 -18.65 6.94 26.21
C GLY A 59 -17.69 6.34 25.18
N ILE A 60 -18.24 5.49 24.35
CA ILE A 60 -17.49 4.79 23.29
C ILE A 60 -17.59 5.60 22.01
N PHE A 61 -16.43 5.87 21.43
CA PHE A 61 -16.28 6.51 20.11
C PHE A 61 -15.47 5.61 19.20
N LYS A 62 -15.46 5.93 17.91
CA LYS A 62 -14.68 5.17 16.92
C LYS A 62 -13.59 6.05 16.32
N VAL A 63 -12.38 5.55 16.30
CA VAL A 63 -11.27 6.17 15.60
C VAL A 63 -10.96 5.40 14.32
N TRP A 64 -10.62 6.15 13.29
CA TRP A 64 -10.35 5.63 11.96
C TRP A 64 -8.90 5.18 11.85
N THR A 65 -8.71 4.01 11.27
CA THR A 65 -7.38 3.49 10.89
C THR A 65 -7.43 2.94 9.47
N LYS A 66 -6.29 3.02 8.76
CA LYS A 66 -6.14 2.42 7.43
C LYS A 66 -4.76 1.76 7.34
N ARG A 67 -4.74 0.50 6.98
CA ARG A 67 -3.52 -0.30 6.91
C ARG A 67 -3.03 -0.43 5.48
N PHE A 68 -1.70 -0.36 5.30
CA PHE A 68 -0.98 -0.64 4.08
C PHE A 68 0.12 -1.66 4.32
N GLY A 69 0.24 -2.64 3.43
CA GLY A 69 1.23 -3.69 3.54
C GLY A 69 0.71 -4.94 4.27
N ASN A 70 1.58 -5.93 4.40
CA ASN A 70 1.27 -7.23 5.03
C ASN A 70 2.53 -7.83 5.67
N ASN A 71 3.22 -7.07 6.51
CA ASN A 71 4.40 -7.59 7.21
C ASN A 71 4.01 -8.06 8.62
N PRO A 72 4.24 -9.34 8.97
CA PRO A 72 3.86 -9.84 10.29
C PRO A 72 4.72 -9.28 11.43
N THR A 73 5.94 -8.82 11.14
CA THR A 73 6.95 -8.47 12.16
C THR A 73 7.33 -6.99 12.16
N MET A 74 6.96 -6.23 11.15
CA MET A 74 7.29 -4.80 11.07
C MET A 74 6.05 -3.99 10.71
N LYS A 75 5.39 -3.46 11.74
CA LYS A 75 4.17 -2.66 11.65
C LYS A 75 4.38 -1.31 12.30
N VAL A 76 4.22 -0.26 11.53
CA VAL A 76 4.41 1.11 12.00
C VAL A 76 3.05 1.78 12.16
N LEU A 77 2.71 2.20 13.35
CA LEU A 77 1.57 3.07 13.59
C LEU A 77 2.03 4.53 13.47
N LEU A 78 1.41 5.27 12.56
CA LEU A 78 1.72 6.66 12.28
C LEU A 78 0.87 7.56 13.18
N LEU A 79 1.52 8.31 14.05
CA LEU A 79 0.86 9.24 14.95
C LEU A 79 0.90 10.64 14.35
N ASN A 80 -0.25 11.09 13.88
CA ASN A 80 -0.41 12.47 13.42
C ASN A 80 -0.24 13.45 14.58
N GLY A 81 0.45 14.55 14.29
CA GLY A 81 0.76 15.58 15.27
C GLY A 81 -0.38 16.52 15.55
N GLY A 82 -0.11 17.48 16.39
CA GLY A 82 -1.07 18.54 16.61
C GLY A 82 -1.41 18.80 18.08
N PRO A 83 -2.32 18.18 18.78
CA PRO A 83 -3.46 17.38 18.31
C PRO A 83 -4.38 18.15 17.36
N GLY A 84 -5.05 17.42 16.47
CA GLY A 84 -6.00 17.99 15.51
C GLY A 84 -5.56 17.90 14.05
N ALA A 85 -4.35 17.46 13.76
CA ALA A 85 -3.93 17.10 12.40
C ALA A 85 -4.53 15.74 11.99
N THR A 86 -4.47 15.45 10.69
CA THR A 86 -4.95 14.21 10.10
C THR A 86 -3.77 13.42 9.52
N HIS A 87 -4.03 12.20 9.07
CA HIS A 87 -3.00 11.32 8.48
C HIS A 87 -2.41 11.82 7.16
N GLU A 88 -3.05 12.76 6.48
CA GLU A 88 -2.76 13.13 5.07
C GLU A 88 -1.30 13.54 4.83
N TYR A 89 -0.63 14.16 5.79
CA TYR A 89 0.78 14.53 5.61
C TYR A 89 1.73 13.34 5.59
N PHE A 90 1.27 12.16 6.01
CA PHE A 90 2.02 10.92 5.89
C PHE A 90 1.80 10.19 4.56
N GLU A 91 0.87 10.62 3.71
CA GLU A 91 0.58 9.95 2.44
C GLU A 91 1.80 9.86 1.51
N CYS A 92 2.76 10.76 1.67
CA CYS A 92 4.03 10.67 0.95
C CYS A 92 4.80 9.36 1.23
N LEU A 93 4.54 8.70 2.37
CA LEU A 93 5.18 7.44 2.74
C LEU A 93 4.63 6.22 1.99
N GLU A 94 3.46 6.33 1.38
CA GLU A 94 2.82 5.24 0.62
C GLU A 94 3.69 4.70 -0.52
N ASN A 95 4.51 5.56 -1.09
CA ASN A 95 5.42 5.18 -2.18
C ASN A 95 6.74 4.54 -1.69
N PHE A 96 7.05 4.61 -0.42
CA PHE A 96 8.35 4.16 0.11
C PHE A 96 8.23 2.95 1.03
N LEU A 97 7.39 3.03 2.05
CA LEU A 97 7.34 2.00 3.09
C LEU A 97 6.97 0.60 2.57
N PRO A 98 6.01 0.44 1.63
CA PRO A 98 5.70 -0.87 1.09
C PRO A 98 6.84 -1.49 0.27
N GLN A 99 7.66 -0.67 -0.39
CA GLN A 99 8.82 -1.15 -1.15
C GLN A 99 9.90 -1.75 -0.24
N GLU A 100 9.99 -1.25 0.99
CA GLU A 100 10.87 -1.75 2.04
C GLU A 100 10.22 -2.86 2.86
N ASN A 101 9.08 -3.38 2.40
CA ASN A 101 8.30 -4.40 3.10
C ASN A 101 7.92 -3.98 4.53
N ILE A 102 7.62 -2.72 4.73
CA ILE A 102 7.14 -2.16 6.00
C ILE A 102 5.63 -2.02 5.91
N GLU A 103 4.92 -2.70 6.80
CA GLU A 103 3.50 -2.45 7.00
C GLU A 103 3.34 -1.19 7.83
N PHE A 104 2.46 -0.29 7.41
CA PHE A 104 2.15 0.89 8.19
C PHE A 104 0.64 1.12 8.30
N ILE A 105 0.27 1.85 9.33
CA ILE A 105 -1.12 2.06 9.69
C ILE A 105 -1.31 3.55 9.96
N TYR A 106 -2.16 4.16 9.15
CA TYR A 106 -2.69 5.48 9.47
C TYR A 106 -3.68 5.40 10.62
N TYR A 107 -3.72 6.44 11.40
CA TYR A 107 -4.64 6.60 12.49
C TYR A 107 -5.03 8.08 12.63
N ASP A 108 -6.31 8.37 12.58
CA ASP A 108 -6.83 9.68 12.92
C ASP A 108 -7.30 9.67 14.38
N GLN A 109 -6.80 10.61 15.18
CA GLN A 109 -7.21 10.76 16.57
C GLN A 109 -8.70 11.07 16.70
N LEU A 110 -9.29 10.82 17.85
CA LEU A 110 -10.67 11.22 18.13
C LEU A 110 -10.86 12.72 17.86
N ALA A 111 -11.95 13.07 17.20
CA ALA A 111 -12.30 14.41 16.72
C ALA A 111 -11.43 14.94 15.57
N CYS A 112 -10.61 14.09 14.92
CA CYS A 112 -9.80 14.45 13.76
C CYS A 112 -10.19 13.62 12.53
N GLY A 113 -9.99 14.16 11.34
CA GLY A 113 -10.10 13.47 10.06
C GLY A 113 -11.38 12.64 9.92
N ASN A 114 -11.18 11.34 9.73
CA ASN A 114 -12.25 10.36 9.50
C ASN A 114 -12.78 9.70 10.78
N SER A 115 -12.25 10.07 11.96
CA SER A 115 -12.72 9.58 13.26
C SER A 115 -13.99 10.26 13.72
N ASP A 116 -14.66 9.68 14.72
CA ASP A 116 -15.86 10.28 15.30
C ASP A 116 -15.59 11.70 15.79
N ASN A 117 -16.47 12.62 15.42
CA ASN A 117 -16.35 14.03 15.74
C ASN A 117 -17.07 14.32 17.06
N GLN A 118 -16.35 14.22 18.16
CA GLN A 118 -16.81 14.65 19.47
C GLN A 118 -16.38 16.09 19.75
N LYS A 119 -17.17 16.84 20.53
CA LYS A 119 -16.94 18.28 20.79
C LYS A 119 -16.60 18.59 22.25
N ASP A 120 -16.54 17.59 23.10
CA ASP A 120 -16.26 17.80 24.53
C ASP A 120 -14.74 17.98 24.73
N THR A 121 -14.34 19.22 24.97
CA THR A 121 -12.93 19.58 25.16
C THR A 121 -12.29 18.94 26.38
N SER A 122 -13.07 18.38 27.33
CA SER A 122 -12.52 17.64 28.46
C SER A 122 -11.83 16.35 28.05
N LEU A 123 -12.03 15.91 26.80
CA LEU A 123 -11.31 14.78 26.22
C LEU A 123 -9.98 15.16 25.53
N TYR A 124 -9.62 16.44 25.52
CA TYR A 124 -8.36 16.92 24.93
C TYR A 124 -7.26 16.99 26.00
N ASP A 125 -6.88 15.83 26.50
CA ASP A 125 -5.86 15.67 27.51
C ASP A 125 -4.79 14.67 27.06
N LEU A 126 -3.52 14.94 27.41
CA LEU A 126 -2.40 14.12 26.97
C LEU A 126 -2.52 12.68 27.47
N ALA A 127 -2.94 12.48 28.70
CA ALA A 127 -3.09 11.14 29.25
C ALA A 127 -4.15 10.34 28.48
N ARG A 128 -5.24 10.98 28.12
CA ARG A 128 -6.28 10.36 27.29
C ARG A 128 -5.76 10.01 25.88
N TYR A 129 -4.96 10.86 25.26
CA TYR A 129 -4.37 10.53 23.96
C TYR A 129 -3.44 9.32 24.03
N VAL A 130 -2.66 9.20 25.10
CA VAL A 130 -1.81 8.01 25.31
C VAL A 130 -2.67 6.77 25.48
N GLU A 131 -3.75 6.85 26.25
CA GLU A 131 -4.68 5.73 26.42
C GLU A 131 -5.38 5.35 25.11
N GLU A 132 -5.77 6.32 24.31
CA GLU A 132 -6.36 6.09 22.97
C GLU A 132 -5.41 5.31 22.07
N VAL A 133 -4.14 5.72 21.99
CA VAL A 133 -3.12 5.00 21.21
C VAL A 133 -2.95 3.57 21.73
N GLU A 134 -2.98 3.36 23.04
CA GLU A 134 -2.88 2.02 23.63
C GLU A 134 -4.09 1.15 23.26
N GLN A 135 -5.30 1.70 23.29
CA GLN A 135 -6.51 0.98 22.87
C GLN A 135 -6.46 0.63 21.37
N VAL A 136 -6.02 1.56 20.53
CA VAL A 136 -5.81 1.32 19.09
C VAL A 136 -4.78 0.22 18.87
N ARG A 137 -3.64 0.28 19.57
CA ARG A 137 -2.60 -0.73 19.52
C ARG A 137 -3.14 -2.13 19.85
N GLN A 138 -3.92 -2.24 20.91
CA GLN A 138 -4.51 -3.52 21.35
C GLN A 138 -5.54 -4.04 20.34
N ALA A 139 -6.43 -3.17 19.86
CA ALA A 139 -7.45 -3.54 18.87
C ALA A 139 -6.84 -4.04 17.56
N LEU A 140 -5.73 -3.45 17.14
CA LEU A 140 -4.99 -3.83 15.94
C LEU A 140 -4.01 -5.00 16.17
N LYS A 141 -3.96 -5.56 17.39
CA LYS A 141 -3.08 -6.68 17.78
C LYS A 141 -1.60 -6.40 17.54
N LEU A 142 -1.19 -5.17 17.83
CA LEU A 142 0.20 -4.74 17.74
C LEU A 142 0.89 -5.02 19.09
N ASP A 143 2.01 -5.70 19.07
CA ASP A 143 2.75 -6.08 20.27
C ASP A 143 4.24 -5.77 20.15
N LYS A 144 4.99 -6.00 21.21
CA LYS A 144 6.43 -5.70 21.30
C LYS A 144 7.30 -6.39 20.25
N ASN A 145 6.79 -7.39 19.53
CA ASN A 145 7.56 -8.14 18.54
C ASN A 145 7.35 -7.60 17.12
N ASN A 146 6.30 -6.80 16.92
CA ASN A 146 5.93 -6.35 15.58
C ASN A 146 5.59 -4.86 15.47
N PHE A 147 5.72 -4.08 16.56
CA PHE A 147 5.15 -2.75 16.68
C PHE A 147 6.20 -1.65 16.78
N TYR A 148 6.04 -0.63 15.97
CA TYR A 148 6.81 0.60 15.98
C TYR A 148 5.88 1.80 15.92
N LEU A 149 6.30 2.91 16.51
CA LEU A 149 5.63 4.21 16.43
C LEU A 149 6.46 5.17 15.62
N LEU A 150 5.81 5.95 14.77
CA LEU A 150 6.38 7.10 14.07
C LEU A 150 5.41 8.28 14.18
N GLY A 151 5.92 9.43 14.67
CA GLY A 151 5.16 10.67 14.81
C GLY A 151 6.06 11.89 14.79
#